data_4cbcc5edde2ac749f00ae05533c5fe78
#
_entry.id   4cbcc5edde2ac749f00ae05533c5fe78
#
_cell.length_a   1.000
_cell.length_b   1.000
_cell.length_c   1.000
_cell.angle_alpha   90.00
_cell.angle_beta   90.00
_cell.angle_gamma   90.00
#
_symmetry.space_group_name_H-M   'P 1'
#
loop_
_entity.id
_entity.type
_entity.pdbx_description
1 polymer ?
#
loop_
_entity_poly.entity_id
_entity_poly.type
_entity_poly.pdbx_seq_one_letter_code
_entity_poly.pdbx_strand_id
1 'polypeptide(L)'
;MRIWFGCILAMLVALPALAQERGPVRDRVEASMVLTGTIDIAADGKVSGYAIDRAAEVPTGVLGLLARFVPGWRFEPLMVDGQPTAKRAYMSVRVVAKRQGEDAFAVSIRNASFHQQAPGQRGTKGNMRPPRYPHAAIRAGVSGTVYTIVRIDRDGRVLDAFAEQVDLRVLASEYALARWRELMADAALHAARQWYFPEHPDAPGDDTWVARVPVDFAIGRGEDRYGQWQAYVPGPWQPPPWTGVRLAGGPGALPASGIFPVGHDLQLLTPMGGQ
;
A
#
# COMPACT_ATOMS: atom_id res chain seq x y z
N MET A 1 -42.59 40.48 -64.19
CA MET A 1 -41.25 40.60 -63.56
C MET A 1 -41.31 39.94 -62.14
N ARG A 2 -40.92 38.66 -62.01
CA ARG A 2 -41.05 37.85 -60.81
C ARG A 2 -39.70 37.83 -60.09
N ILE A 3 -39.67 38.42 -58.89
CA ILE A 3 -38.49 38.46 -58.02
C ILE A 3 -38.59 37.27 -57.08
N TRP A 4 -37.64 36.31 -57.21
CA TRP A 4 -37.50 35.19 -56.29
C TRP A 4 -36.63 35.61 -55.09
N PHE A 5 -37.18 35.56 -53.86
CA PHE A 5 -36.43 35.66 -52.65
C PHE A 5 -36.00 34.25 -52.23
N GLY A 6 -34.69 33.99 -52.35
CA GLY A 6 -34.09 32.78 -51.83
C GLY A 6 -33.85 32.89 -50.31
N CYS A 7 -34.54 32.11 -49.52
CA CYS A 7 -34.23 31.92 -48.10
C CYS A 7 -33.01 31.03 -47.94
N ILE A 8 -31.91 31.61 -47.50
CA ILE A 8 -30.73 30.84 -47.03
C ILE A 8 -31.01 30.42 -45.60
N LEU A 9 -31.33 29.13 -45.42
CA LEU A 9 -31.46 28.49 -44.13
C LEU A 9 -30.06 28.19 -43.60
N ALA A 10 -29.55 29.02 -42.69
CA ALA A 10 -28.30 28.77 -41.99
C ALA A 10 -28.49 27.61 -40.96
N MET A 11 -27.98 26.42 -41.31
CA MET A 11 -27.97 25.25 -40.47
C MET A 11 -26.87 25.45 -39.41
N LEU A 12 -27.24 25.89 -38.21
CA LEU A 12 -26.37 25.91 -37.04
C LEU A 12 -26.07 24.45 -36.65
N VAL A 13 -24.91 23.95 -37.03
CA VAL A 13 -24.37 22.69 -36.54
C VAL A 13 -23.92 22.94 -35.07
N ALA A 14 -24.78 22.62 -34.13
CA ALA A 14 -24.40 22.53 -32.73
C ALA A 14 -23.39 21.36 -32.57
N LEU A 15 -22.11 21.69 -32.50
CA LEU A 15 -21.09 20.73 -32.05
C LEU A 15 -21.46 20.33 -30.66
N PRO A 16 -21.70 19.03 -30.37
CA PRO A 16 -21.81 18.58 -28.99
C PRO A 16 -20.48 18.88 -28.30
N ALA A 17 -20.49 19.78 -27.32
CA ALA A 17 -19.40 19.89 -26.37
C ALA A 17 -19.17 18.49 -25.84
N LEU A 18 -18.08 17.86 -26.18
CA LEU A 18 -17.61 16.62 -25.56
C LEU A 18 -17.37 16.96 -24.10
N ALA A 19 -18.45 16.87 -23.29
CA ALA A 19 -18.34 16.75 -21.86
C ALA A 19 -17.47 15.50 -21.64
N GLN A 20 -16.21 15.74 -21.35
CA GLN A 20 -15.27 14.69 -21.05
C GLN A 20 -15.82 14.00 -19.81
N GLU A 21 -16.52 12.88 -20.00
CA GLU A 21 -16.99 12.04 -18.90
C GLU A 21 -15.79 11.81 -18.00
N ARG A 22 -15.86 12.29 -16.76
CA ARG A 22 -14.91 11.94 -15.71
C ARG A 22 -15.03 10.43 -15.57
N GLY A 23 -14.18 9.70 -16.28
CA GLY A 23 -14.25 8.24 -16.35
C GLY A 23 -14.13 7.62 -14.96
N PRO A 24 -14.67 6.41 -14.71
CA PRO A 24 -14.70 5.71 -13.43
C PRO A 24 -13.32 5.57 -12.77
N VAL A 25 -12.22 5.66 -13.53
CA VAL A 25 -10.86 5.63 -12.99
C VAL A 25 -10.52 6.87 -12.17
N ARG A 26 -10.96 8.07 -12.59
CA ARG A 26 -10.67 9.32 -11.84
C ARG A 26 -11.33 9.34 -10.46
N ASP A 27 -12.46 8.68 -10.30
CA ASP A 27 -13.18 8.60 -9.03
C ASP A 27 -12.50 7.65 -8.05
N ARG A 28 -11.60 6.79 -8.54
CA ARG A 28 -10.80 5.86 -7.73
C ARG A 28 -9.40 6.37 -7.41
N VAL A 29 -9.01 7.53 -7.94
CA VAL A 29 -7.73 8.15 -7.59
C VAL A 29 -7.80 8.58 -6.14
N GLU A 30 -6.84 8.12 -5.39
CA GLU A 30 -6.62 8.52 -4.00
C GLU A 30 -5.24 9.18 -3.89
N ALA A 31 -5.09 10.10 -2.98
CA ALA A 31 -3.78 10.53 -2.53
C ALA A 31 -3.45 9.81 -1.23
N SER A 32 -2.27 9.22 -1.12
CA SER A 32 -1.85 8.54 0.09
C SER A 32 -0.49 8.98 0.58
N MET A 33 -0.27 8.76 1.86
CA MET A 33 0.98 8.96 2.56
C MET A 33 1.19 7.77 3.49
N VAL A 34 2.36 7.14 3.43
CA VAL A 34 2.73 6.10 4.39
C VAL A 34 3.71 6.70 5.37
N LEU A 35 3.35 6.66 6.65
CA LEU A 35 4.15 7.15 7.76
C LEU A 35 4.64 5.96 8.59
N THR A 36 5.86 6.06 9.09
CA THR A 36 6.46 5.08 10.00
C THR A 36 6.65 5.68 11.37
N GLY A 37 6.87 4.82 12.36
CA GLY A 37 7.10 5.26 13.73
C GLY A 37 7.13 4.08 14.70
N THR A 38 6.96 4.41 15.97
CA THR A 38 6.85 3.43 17.05
C THR A 38 5.57 3.62 17.83
N ILE A 39 5.08 2.54 18.44
CA ILE A 39 3.93 2.53 19.33
C ILE A 39 4.26 1.72 20.57
N ASP A 40 3.94 2.27 21.74
CA ASP A 40 4.08 1.62 23.02
C ASP A 40 2.73 1.06 23.48
N ILE A 41 2.66 -0.24 23.69
CA ILE A 41 1.46 -0.95 24.09
C ILE A 41 1.67 -1.45 25.52
N ALA A 42 0.78 -1.05 26.41
CA ALA A 42 0.78 -1.51 27.79
C ALA A 42 0.36 -3.00 27.89
N ALA A 43 0.61 -3.63 29.02
CA ALA A 43 0.25 -5.03 29.24
C ALA A 43 -1.25 -5.32 29.05
N ASP A 44 -2.13 -4.33 29.28
CA ASP A 44 -3.58 -4.45 29.09
C ASP A 44 -4.03 -4.18 27.63
N GLY A 45 -3.09 -4.05 26.68
CA GLY A 45 -3.35 -3.80 25.27
C GLY A 45 -3.65 -2.36 24.91
N LYS A 46 -3.61 -1.41 25.86
CA LYS A 46 -3.82 0.01 25.57
C LYS A 46 -2.56 0.66 25.02
N VAL A 47 -2.74 1.67 24.16
CA VAL A 47 -1.64 2.52 23.75
C VAL A 47 -1.22 3.42 24.91
N SER A 48 0.04 3.32 25.31
CA SER A 48 0.66 4.17 26.35
C SER A 48 1.50 5.31 25.76
N GLY A 49 1.90 5.19 24.47
CA GLY A 49 2.65 6.21 23.76
C GLY A 49 2.84 5.87 22.30
N TYR A 50 3.20 6.85 21.48
CA TYR A 50 3.63 6.63 20.10
C TYR A 50 4.53 7.77 19.63
N ALA A 51 5.32 7.51 18.60
CA ALA A 51 6.14 8.54 17.95
C ALA A 51 6.11 8.30 16.42
N ILE A 52 6.00 9.37 15.66
CA ILE A 52 6.08 9.35 14.19
C ILE A 52 7.50 9.76 13.80
N ASP A 53 8.11 8.97 12.91
CA ASP A 53 9.42 9.28 12.35
C ASP A 53 9.33 10.59 11.55
N ARG A 54 10.38 11.42 11.62
CA ARG A 54 10.47 12.66 10.83
C ARG A 54 9.19 13.52 10.89
N ALA A 55 8.57 13.63 12.05
CA ALA A 55 7.30 14.34 12.26
C ALA A 55 7.30 15.78 11.71
N ALA A 56 8.45 16.44 11.69
CA ALA A 56 8.59 17.80 11.13
C ALA A 56 8.31 17.87 9.62
N GLU A 57 8.39 16.75 8.89
CA GLU A 57 8.12 16.68 7.46
C GLU A 57 6.66 16.30 7.15
N VAL A 58 5.89 15.93 8.17
CA VAL A 58 4.50 15.49 8.04
C VAL A 58 3.55 16.69 8.18
N PRO A 59 2.54 16.85 7.30
CA PRO A 59 1.55 17.91 7.42
C PRO A 59 0.84 17.90 8.78
N THR A 60 0.70 19.07 9.39
CA THR A 60 0.12 19.23 10.75
C THR A 60 -1.27 18.61 10.87
N GLY A 61 -2.12 18.71 9.81
CA GLY A 61 -3.45 18.10 9.81
C GLY A 61 -3.41 16.58 9.89
N VAL A 62 -2.38 15.93 9.29
CA VAL A 62 -2.17 14.48 9.36
C VAL A 62 -1.70 14.08 10.75
N LEU A 63 -0.77 14.84 11.36
CA LEU A 63 -0.38 14.61 12.75
C LEU A 63 -1.55 14.77 13.71
N GLY A 64 -2.43 15.76 13.49
CA GLY A 64 -3.66 15.96 14.26
C GLY A 64 -4.63 14.78 14.13
N LEU A 65 -4.77 14.20 12.94
CA LEU A 65 -5.56 12.99 12.72
C LEU A 65 -5.02 11.81 13.55
N LEU A 66 -3.70 11.59 13.49
CA LEU A 66 -3.07 10.52 14.28
C LEU A 66 -3.21 10.75 15.77
N ALA A 67 -3.01 11.97 16.25
CA ALA A 67 -3.17 12.33 17.66
C ALA A 67 -4.59 12.12 18.18
N ARG A 68 -5.59 12.22 17.30
CA ARG A 68 -7.00 11.96 17.65
C ARG A 68 -7.31 10.47 17.78
N PHE A 69 -6.76 9.62 16.91
CA PHE A 69 -7.18 8.23 16.81
C PHE A 69 -6.23 7.23 17.46
N VAL A 70 -4.91 7.41 17.32
CA VAL A 70 -3.91 6.45 17.82
C VAL A 70 -4.03 6.17 19.33
N PRO A 71 -4.23 7.17 20.22
CA PRO A 71 -4.36 6.90 21.65
C PRO A 71 -5.58 6.05 22.01
N GLY A 72 -6.59 6.02 21.15
CA GLY A 72 -7.80 5.22 21.31
C GLY A 72 -7.65 3.76 20.88
N TRP A 73 -6.58 3.39 20.22
CA TRP A 73 -6.39 2.02 19.75
C TRP A 73 -6.22 1.03 20.90
N ARG A 74 -6.70 -0.20 20.65
CA ARG A 74 -6.60 -1.32 21.60
C ARG A 74 -6.08 -2.53 20.85
N PHE A 75 -5.12 -3.19 21.45
CA PHE A 75 -4.49 -4.39 20.93
C PHE A 75 -4.86 -5.61 21.76
N GLU A 76 -4.79 -6.78 21.14
CA GLU A 76 -4.78 -8.01 21.90
C GLU A 76 -3.54 -8.03 22.82
N PRO A 77 -3.70 -8.29 24.16
CA PRO A 77 -2.57 -8.35 25.07
C PRO A 77 -1.51 -9.34 24.62
N LEU A 78 -0.25 -8.88 24.53
CA LEU A 78 0.85 -9.76 24.19
C LEU A 78 1.22 -10.61 25.41
N MET A 79 1.12 -11.92 25.25
CA MET A 79 1.48 -12.87 26.30
C MET A 79 2.93 -13.33 26.12
N VAL A 80 3.75 -13.18 27.16
CA VAL A 80 5.11 -13.74 27.24
C VAL A 80 5.16 -14.61 28.48
N ASP A 81 5.50 -15.87 28.32
CA ASP A 81 5.49 -16.87 29.43
C ASP A 81 4.19 -16.90 30.24
N GLY A 82 3.05 -16.72 29.54
CA GLY A 82 1.73 -16.69 30.17
C GLY A 82 1.37 -15.40 30.88
N GLN A 83 2.20 -14.35 30.83
CA GLN A 83 1.97 -13.08 31.50
C GLN A 83 1.76 -11.95 30.46
N PRO A 84 0.74 -11.08 30.64
CA PRO A 84 0.56 -9.91 29.81
C PRO A 84 1.76 -8.98 29.94
N THR A 85 2.38 -8.63 28.82
CA THR A 85 3.64 -7.88 28.79
C THR A 85 3.52 -6.63 27.94
N ALA A 86 4.01 -5.50 28.46
CA ALA A 86 4.11 -4.26 27.68
C ALA A 86 5.15 -4.39 26.58
N LYS A 87 4.87 -3.83 25.40
CA LYS A 87 5.75 -3.96 24.23
C LYS A 87 5.82 -2.65 23.44
N ARG A 88 7.03 -2.30 22.99
CA ARG A 88 7.23 -1.32 21.92
C ARG A 88 7.23 -2.06 20.59
N ALA A 89 6.46 -1.55 19.62
CA ALA A 89 6.40 -2.07 18.28
C ALA A 89 6.71 -0.98 17.26
N TYR A 90 7.18 -1.39 16.09
CA TYR A 90 7.25 -0.51 14.92
C TYR A 90 5.88 -0.45 14.27
N MET A 91 5.51 0.76 13.86
CA MET A 91 4.24 1.06 13.27
C MET A 91 4.43 1.65 11.88
N SER A 92 3.62 1.23 10.92
CA SER A 92 3.41 1.97 9.69
C SER A 92 1.93 2.23 9.48
N VAL A 93 1.59 3.44 9.05
CA VAL A 93 0.21 3.91 8.88
C VAL A 93 0.06 4.50 7.49
N ARG A 94 -0.94 4.03 6.74
CA ARG A 94 -1.36 4.68 5.49
C ARG A 94 -2.52 5.63 5.76
N VAL A 95 -2.26 6.89 5.56
CA VAL A 95 -3.27 7.94 5.52
C VAL A 95 -3.67 8.18 4.07
N VAL A 96 -4.96 8.28 3.81
CA VAL A 96 -5.53 8.47 2.48
C VAL A 96 -6.40 9.71 2.47
N ALA A 97 -6.23 10.54 1.44
CA ALA A 97 -7.15 11.62 1.09
C ALA A 97 -7.93 11.20 -0.15
N LYS A 98 -9.22 11.07 -0.01
CA LYS A 98 -10.17 10.77 -1.09
C LYS A 98 -11.05 11.97 -1.37
N ARG A 99 -11.23 12.30 -2.63
CA ARG A 99 -12.10 13.42 -3.03
C ARG A 99 -13.56 13.14 -2.63
N GLN A 100 -14.17 14.11 -1.95
CA GLN A 100 -15.60 14.14 -1.65
C GLN A 100 -16.20 15.42 -2.26
N GLY A 101 -16.72 15.34 -3.48
CA GLY A 101 -17.23 16.51 -4.21
C GLY A 101 -16.16 17.30 -4.96
N GLU A 102 -16.45 18.57 -5.29
CA GLU A 102 -15.57 19.36 -6.16
C GLU A 102 -14.30 19.85 -5.46
N ASP A 103 -14.40 20.33 -4.21
CA ASP A 103 -13.31 20.97 -3.48
C ASP A 103 -13.04 20.38 -2.09
N ALA A 104 -13.67 19.26 -1.74
CA ALA A 104 -13.52 18.63 -0.44
C ALA A 104 -12.76 17.30 -0.55
N PHE A 105 -11.90 17.04 0.45
CA PHE A 105 -11.21 15.77 0.62
C PHE A 105 -11.52 15.20 2.01
N ALA A 106 -11.91 13.93 2.07
CA ALA A 106 -11.93 13.18 3.32
C ALA A 106 -10.56 12.58 3.56
N VAL A 107 -9.98 12.85 4.71
CA VAL A 107 -8.70 12.28 5.14
C VAL A 107 -8.97 11.23 6.21
N SER A 108 -8.47 10.03 6.02
CA SER A 108 -8.70 8.90 6.92
C SER A 108 -7.45 8.03 7.06
N ILE A 109 -7.38 7.28 8.17
CA ILE A 109 -6.39 6.22 8.34
C ILE A 109 -6.95 4.98 7.65
N ARG A 110 -6.38 4.59 6.52
CA ARG A 110 -6.84 3.46 5.73
C ARG A 110 -6.40 2.12 6.30
N ASN A 111 -5.12 2.01 6.59
CA ASN A 111 -4.49 0.80 7.10
C ASN A 111 -3.37 1.16 8.09
N ALA A 112 -3.10 0.23 9.01
CA ALA A 112 -1.92 0.26 9.86
C ALA A 112 -1.34 -1.14 9.97
N SER A 113 -0.02 -1.22 10.10
CA SER A 113 0.71 -2.47 10.33
C SER A 113 1.65 -2.28 11.51
N PHE A 114 1.80 -3.32 12.34
CA PHE A 114 2.55 -3.26 13.59
C PHE A 114 3.51 -4.44 13.65
N HIS A 115 4.81 -4.15 13.72
CA HIS A 115 5.85 -5.16 13.66
C HIS A 115 6.72 -5.10 14.90
N GLN A 116 7.13 -6.25 15.41
CA GLN A 116 7.99 -6.34 16.61
C GLN A 116 9.41 -5.86 16.34
N GLN A 117 9.84 -5.81 15.10
CA GLN A 117 11.19 -5.40 14.69
C GLN A 117 11.11 -4.31 13.62
N ALA A 118 12.16 -3.46 13.57
CA ALA A 118 12.25 -2.41 12.57
C ALA A 118 12.21 -3.00 11.15
N PRO A 119 11.46 -2.38 10.22
CA PRO A 119 11.52 -2.74 8.82
C PRO A 119 12.97 -2.68 8.33
N GLY A 120 13.47 -3.78 7.74
CA GLY A 120 14.84 -3.86 7.21
C GLY A 120 15.94 -4.20 8.22
N GLN A 121 15.68 -4.30 9.52
CA GLN A 121 16.68 -4.71 10.52
C GLN A 121 16.91 -6.23 10.61
N ARG A 122 15.99 -7.05 10.14
CA ARG A 122 16.27 -8.49 10.02
C ARG A 122 17.22 -8.71 8.87
N GLY A 123 18.36 -9.27 9.21
CA GLY A 123 19.51 -9.58 8.41
C GLY A 123 19.30 -10.07 7.00
N THR A 124 18.84 -9.17 6.17
CA THR A 124 18.66 -9.42 4.74
C THR A 124 20.00 -9.41 4.01
N LYS A 125 20.95 -10.17 4.52
CA LYS A 125 22.09 -10.63 3.70
C LYS A 125 21.65 -11.69 2.69
N GLY A 126 20.33 -11.86 2.50
CA GLY A 126 19.74 -12.72 1.49
C GLY A 126 19.94 -12.16 0.09
N ASN A 127 19.95 -13.03 -0.89
CA ASN A 127 20.06 -12.62 -2.29
C ASN A 127 18.66 -12.21 -2.81
N MET A 128 18.24 -10.98 -2.52
CA MET A 128 17.03 -10.39 -3.04
C MET A 128 17.33 -9.46 -4.23
N ARG A 129 17.56 -10.05 -5.39
CA ARG A 129 17.77 -9.25 -6.60
C ARG A 129 16.51 -8.48 -6.95
N PRO A 130 16.59 -7.16 -7.19
CA PRO A 130 15.44 -6.38 -7.63
C PRO A 130 14.86 -6.93 -8.95
N PRO A 131 13.55 -6.85 -9.16
CA PRO A 131 12.96 -7.22 -10.45
C PRO A 131 13.47 -6.30 -11.55
N ARG A 132 13.51 -6.84 -12.77
CA ARG A 132 13.75 -6.02 -13.95
C ARG A 132 12.50 -5.18 -14.23
N TYR A 133 12.70 -3.88 -14.32
CA TYR A 133 11.60 -2.98 -14.69
C TYR A 133 11.12 -3.30 -16.11
N PRO A 134 9.82 -3.54 -16.35
CA PRO A 134 9.33 -3.83 -17.69
C PRO A 134 9.56 -2.66 -18.64
N HIS A 135 10.24 -2.88 -19.74
CA HIS A 135 10.58 -1.82 -20.71
C HIS A 135 9.34 -1.07 -21.26
N ALA A 136 8.22 -1.77 -21.43
CA ALA A 136 6.98 -1.14 -21.86
C ALA A 136 6.45 -0.16 -20.81
N ALA A 137 6.54 -0.49 -19.51
CA ALA A 137 6.14 0.38 -18.42
C ALA A 137 7.05 1.63 -18.33
N ILE A 138 8.36 1.47 -18.48
CA ILE A 138 9.30 2.60 -18.51
C ILE A 138 8.94 3.57 -19.64
N ARG A 139 8.75 3.07 -20.87
CA ARG A 139 8.41 3.91 -22.03
C ARG A 139 7.06 4.64 -21.89
N ALA A 140 6.14 4.04 -21.17
CA ALA A 140 4.82 4.61 -20.90
C ALA A 140 4.77 5.47 -19.64
N GLY A 141 5.87 5.64 -18.91
CA GLY A 141 5.92 6.42 -17.68
C GLY A 141 5.11 5.80 -16.51
N VAL A 142 4.86 4.48 -16.55
CA VAL A 142 4.05 3.80 -15.56
C VAL A 142 4.90 3.40 -14.36
N SER A 143 4.59 3.89 -13.19
CA SER A 143 5.19 3.50 -11.90
C SER A 143 4.12 2.93 -10.96
N GLY A 144 4.55 2.20 -9.92
CA GLY A 144 3.61 1.58 -8.98
C GLY A 144 4.29 0.69 -7.96
N THR A 145 3.50 0.16 -7.04
CA THR A 145 3.97 -0.77 -6.01
C THR A 145 3.23 -2.10 -6.15
N VAL A 146 3.98 -3.18 -6.24
CA VAL A 146 3.45 -4.55 -6.18
C VAL A 146 3.63 -5.06 -4.76
N TYR A 147 2.54 -5.37 -4.10
CA TYR A 147 2.56 -6.02 -2.79
C TYR A 147 2.65 -7.52 -2.99
N THR A 148 3.89 -8.00 -2.90
CA THR A 148 4.20 -9.42 -3.07
C THR A 148 4.14 -10.12 -1.73
N ILE A 149 3.52 -11.31 -1.67
CA ILE A 149 3.58 -12.21 -0.53
C ILE A 149 4.30 -13.48 -0.96
N VAL A 150 5.20 -13.98 -0.12
CA VAL A 150 6.02 -15.14 -0.41
C VAL A 150 5.90 -16.16 0.71
N ARG A 151 5.85 -17.44 0.35
CA ARG A 151 5.97 -18.56 1.26
C ARG A 151 7.38 -19.13 1.16
N ILE A 152 8.04 -19.28 2.29
CA ILE A 152 9.46 -19.54 2.40
C ILE A 152 9.66 -20.82 3.22
N ASP A 153 10.54 -21.71 2.78
CA ASP A 153 10.91 -22.92 3.51
C ASP A 153 11.91 -22.64 4.65
N ARG A 154 12.18 -23.66 5.44
CA ARG A 154 13.16 -23.57 6.53
C ARG A 154 14.59 -23.27 6.05
N ASP A 155 14.90 -23.58 4.80
CA ASP A 155 16.22 -23.32 4.21
C ASP A 155 16.30 -21.89 3.63
N GLY A 156 15.24 -21.10 3.72
CA GLY A 156 15.16 -19.71 3.24
C GLY A 156 14.81 -19.58 1.75
N ARG A 157 14.39 -20.65 1.08
CA ARG A 157 14.02 -20.62 -0.34
C ARG A 157 12.53 -20.28 -0.48
N VAL A 158 12.23 -19.49 -1.49
CA VAL A 158 10.82 -19.19 -1.83
C VAL A 158 10.19 -20.41 -2.50
N LEU A 159 9.20 -20.98 -1.84
CA LEU A 159 8.38 -22.07 -2.36
C LEU A 159 7.29 -21.56 -3.30
N ASP A 160 6.72 -20.39 -2.96
CA ASP A 160 5.63 -19.79 -3.71
C ASP A 160 5.62 -18.27 -3.55
N ALA A 161 5.11 -17.56 -4.57
CA ALA A 161 5.01 -16.11 -4.57
C ALA A 161 3.70 -15.67 -5.24
N PHE A 162 3.02 -14.68 -4.65
CA PHE A 162 1.77 -14.15 -5.13
C PHE A 162 1.74 -12.62 -5.02
N ALA A 163 1.07 -11.93 -5.95
CA ALA A 163 0.84 -10.50 -5.90
C ALA A 163 -0.54 -10.22 -5.28
N GLU A 164 -0.58 -9.80 -4.02
CA GLU A 164 -1.84 -9.51 -3.33
C GLU A 164 -2.54 -8.27 -3.88
N GLN A 165 -1.78 -7.27 -4.31
CA GLN A 165 -2.30 -6.00 -4.82
C GLN A 165 -1.23 -5.30 -5.67
N VAL A 166 -1.67 -4.54 -6.68
CA VAL A 166 -0.80 -3.68 -7.47
C VAL A 166 -1.39 -2.28 -7.54
N ASP A 167 -0.74 -1.33 -6.89
CA ASP A 167 -1.10 0.07 -6.90
C ASP A 167 -0.33 0.80 -7.99
N LEU A 168 -1.01 1.54 -8.87
CA LEU A 168 -0.38 2.25 -9.97
C LEU A 168 -0.39 3.78 -9.75
N ARG A 169 0.72 4.42 -10.05
CA ARG A 169 0.87 5.89 -10.02
C ARG A 169 0.75 6.48 -11.43
N VAL A 170 -0.27 6.04 -12.15
CA VAL A 170 -0.58 6.51 -13.50
C VAL A 170 -2.09 6.55 -13.69
N LEU A 171 -2.57 7.54 -14.45
CA LEU A 171 -3.96 7.61 -14.90
C LEU A 171 -4.07 7.03 -16.32
N ALA A 172 -4.87 6.00 -16.47
CA ALA A 172 -5.10 5.32 -17.74
C ALA A 172 -6.52 4.73 -17.78
N SER A 173 -6.94 4.18 -18.90
CA SER A 173 -8.18 3.42 -19.00
C SER A 173 -8.14 2.15 -18.14
N GLU A 174 -9.30 1.60 -17.75
CA GLU A 174 -9.39 0.36 -16.98
C GLU A 174 -8.61 -0.80 -17.63
N TYR A 175 -8.75 -0.92 -18.94
CA TYR A 175 -8.02 -1.93 -19.70
C TYR A 175 -6.50 -1.76 -19.59
N ALA A 176 -6.02 -0.52 -19.74
CA ALA A 176 -4.59 -0.23 -19.62
C ALA A 176 -4.07 -0.44 -18.21
N LEU A 177 -4.84 -0.05 -17.16
CA LEU A 177 -4.48 -0.28 -15.77
C LEU A 177 -4.40 -1.79 -15.46
N ALA A 178 -5.36 -2.59 -15.92
CA ALA A 178 -5.32 -4.04 -15.74
C ALA A 178 -4.06 -4.65 -16.36
N ARG A 179 -3.73 -4.28 -17.60
CA ARG A 179 -2.53 -4.73 -18.30
C ARG A 179 -1.24 -4.31 -17.60
N TRP A 180 -1.17 -3.07 -17.09
CA TRP A 180 0.02 -2.60 -16.36
C TRP A 180 0.20 -3.33 -15.04
N ARG A 181 -0.89 -3.62 -14.33
CA ARG A 181 -0.85 -4.42 -13.09
C ARG A 181 -0.31 -5.82 -13.36
N GLU A 182 -0.81 -6.50 -14.37
CA GLU A 182 -0.33 -7.82 -14.78
C GLU A 182 1.18 -7.79 -15.08
N LEU A 183 1.60 -6.87 -15.94
CA LEU A 183 3.00 -6.76 -16.37
C LEU A 183 3.97 -6.49 -15.19
N MET A 184 3.57 -5.64 -14.23
CA MET A 184 4.37 -5.34 -13.05
C MET A 184 4.35 -6.49 -12.06
N ALA A 185 3.20 -7.14 -11.86
CA ALA A 185 3.08 -8.33 -11.03
C ALA A 185 3.99 -9.44 -11.53
N ASP A 186 3.95 -9.75 -12.82
CA ASP A 186 4.79 -10.79 -13.44
C ASP A 186 6.29 -10.51 -13.22
N ALA A 187 6.72 -9.28 -13.40
CA ALA A 187 8.12 -8.90 -13.18
C ALA A 187 8.53 -9.07 -11.70
N ALA A 188 7.68 -8.66 -10.77
CA ALA A 188 7.93 -8.81 -9.33
C ALA A 188 7.96 -10.29 -8.92
N LEU A 189 6.98 -11.08 -9.37
CA LEU A 189 6.87 -12.49 -9.05
C LEU A 189 8.02 -13.33 -9.66
N HIS A 190 8.47 -12.98 -10.86
CA HIS A 190 9.64 -13.62 -11.47
C HIS A 190 10.90 -13.42 -10.61
N ALA A 191 11.11 -12.23 -10.06
CA ALA A 191 12.23 -11.97 -9.16
C ALA A 191 12.00 -12.64 -7.78
N ALA A 192 10.79 -12.55 -7.24
CA ALA A 192 10.47 -13.07 -5.90
C ALA A 192 10.72 -14.59 -5.79
N ARG A 193 10.43 -15.37 -6.84
CA ARG A 193 10.72 -16.82 -6.87
C ARG A 193 12.21 -17.16 -6.81
N GLN A 194 13.10 -16.19 -7.01
CA GLN A 194 14.55 -16.36 -6.96
C GLN A 194 15.17 -15.80 -5.69
N TRP A 195 14.37 -15.20 -4.81
CA TRP A 195 14.86 -14.65 -3.55
C TRP A 195 15.24 -15.75 -2.58
N TYR A 196 16.15 -15.39 -1.70
CA TYR A 196 16.62 -16.23 -0.62
C TYR A 196 16.61 -15.45 0.69
N PHE A 197 16.06 -16.04 1.74
CA PHE A 197 15.89 -15.47 3.07
C PHE A 197 16.67 -16.31 4.08
N PRO A 198 17.88 -15.92 4.49
CA PRO A 198 18.76 -16.78 5.29
C PRO A 198 18.30 -17.01 6.72
N GLU A 199 17.36 -16.22 7.21
CA GLU A 199 16.90 -16.29 8.60
C GLU A 199 15.39 -16.51 8.68
N HIS A 200 15.02 -17.50 9.50
CA HIS A 200 13.63 -17.73 9.88
C HIS A 200 13.27 -16.81 11.05
N PRO A 201 12.20 -16.01 11.01
CA PRO A 201 11.77 -15.22 12.15
C PRO A 201 11.16 -16.13 13.24
N ASP A 202 11.89 -16.37 14.33
CA ASP A 202 11.43 -16.86 15.64
C ASP A 202 10.40 -18.01 15.70
N ALA A 203 10.33 -18.91 14.72
CA ALA A 203 9.47 -20.07 14.79
C ALA A 203 10.27 -21.37 14.71
N PRO A 204 10.78 -21.89 15.83
CA PRO A 204 11.29 -23.26 15.86
C PRO A 204 10.09 -24.19 15.72
N GLY A 205 9.92 -24.81 14.57
CA GLY A 205 8.93 -25.88 14.38
C GLY A 205 8.09 -25.80 13.11
N ASP A 206 7.94 -24.66 12.50
CA ASP A 206 7.21 -24.54 11.22
C ASP A 206 8.14 -24.80 10.04
N ASP A 207 7.77 -25.76 9.20
CA ASP A 207 8.52 -26.06 7.97
C ASP A 207 8.48 -24.92 6.96
N THR A 208 7.59 -23.94 7.14
CA THR A 208 7.43 -22.78 6.24
C THR A 208 6.95 -21.55 7.00
N TRP A 209 7.33 -20.39 6.48
CA TRP A 209 6.83 -19.10 6.95
C TRP A 209 6.44 -18.18 5.79
N VAL A 210 5.75 -17.09 6.09
CA VAL A 210 5.20 -16.18 5.09
C VAL A 210 5.68 -14.77 5.35
N ALA A 211 6.04 -14.05 4.29
CA ALA A 211 6.40 -12.63 4.38
C ALA A 211 5.76 -11.81 3.25
N ARG A 212 5.39 -10.58 3.55
CA ARG A 212 5.08 -9.56 2.56
C ARG A 212 6.33 -8.77 2.21
N VAL A 213 6.56 -8.60 0.92
CA VAL A 213 7.69 -7.84 0.37
C VAL A 213 7.15 -6.86 -0.66
N PRO A 214 6.93 -5.59 -0.32
CA PRO A 214 6.56 -4.58 -1.28
C PRO A 214 7.68 -4.35 -2.29
N VAL A 215 7.34 -4.34 -3.57
CA VAL A 215 8.24 -4.07 -4.68
C VAL A 215 7.83 -2.77 -5.33
N ASP A 216 8.63 -1.73 -5.15
CA ASP A 216 8.36 -0.43 -5.73
C ASP A 216 9.07 -0.26 -7.08
N PHE A 217 8.26 0.00 -8.11
CA PHE A 217 8.73 0.37 -9.44
C PHE A 217 8.65 1.90 -9.57
N ALA A 218 9.78 2.58 -9.39
CA ALA A 218 9.89 4.02 -9.50
C ALA A 218 10.68 4.41 -10.76
N ILE A 219 10.24 5.45 -11.46
CA ILE A 219 10.94 6.05 -12.61
C ILE A 219 11.70 7.28 -12.11
N GLY A 220 12.96 7.40 -12.51
CA GLY A 220 13.85 8.46 -12.06
C GLY A 220 14.63 8.10 -10.79
N ARG A 221 15.37 9.07 -10.24
CA ARG A 221 16.01 8.91 -8.95
C ARG A 221 14.93 8.89 -7.90
N GLY A 222 14.91 7.85 -7.07
CA GLY A 222 13.96 7.73 -5.97
C GLY A 222 14.13 8.93 -5.01
N GLU A 223 13.34 9.96 -5.21
CA GLU A 223 13.24 11.04 -4.24
C GLU A 223 12.62 10.49 -2.97
N ASP A 224 13.19 10.86 -1.83
CA ASP A 224 12.56 10.59 -0.55
C ASP A 224 11.24 11.37 -0.48
N ARG A 225 10.12 10.63 -0.51
CA ARG A 225 8.77 11.18 -0.52
C ARG A 225 8.06 11.02 0.82
N TYR A 226 8.83 10.79 1.88
CA TYR A 226 8.26 10.70 3.21
C TYR A 226 7.50 12.00 3.56
N GLY A 227 6.35 11.87 4.20
CA GLY A 227 5.51 13.03 4.53
C GLY A 227 4.80 13.71 3.36
N GLN A 228 4.93 13.20 2.13
CA GLN A 228 4.32 13.78 0.92
C GLN A 228 3.13 12.96 0.42
N TRP A 229 2.10 13.66 -0.05
CA TRP A 229 0.97 13.03 -0.71
C TRP A 229 1.34 12.49 -2.08
N GLN A 230 1.05 11.21 -2.32
CA GLN A 230 1.27 10.54 -3.59
C GLN A 230 -0.07 10.10 -4.17
N ALA A 231 -0.40 10.59 -5.36
CA ALA A 231 -1.58 10.14 -6.08
C ALA A 231 -1.36 8.72 -6.63
N TYR A 232 -2.36 7.86 -6.47
CA TYR A 232 -2.33 6.50 -6.99
C TYR A 232 -3.73 5.99 -7.31
N VAL A 233 -3.79 4.94 -8.12
CA VAL A 233 -5.00 4.16 -8.39
C VAL A 233 -4.84 2.80 -7.71
N PRO A 234 -5.56 2.54 -6.59
CA PRO A 234 -5.44 1.28 -5.88
C PRO A 234 -5.87 0.11 -6.77
N GLY A 235 -5.12 -0.99 -6.70
CA GLY A 235 -5.49 -2.24 -7.31
C GLY A 235 -6.49 -3.02 -6.47
N PRO A 236 -7.20 -4.00 -7.06
CA PRO A 236 -7.98 -4.94 -6.29
C PRO A 236 -7.05 -5.79 -5.40
N TRP A 237 -7.44 -5.97 -4.14
CA TRP A 237 -6.76 -6.90 -3.26
C TRP A 237 -7.24 -8.33 -3.52
N GLN A 238 -6.32 -9.28 -3.51
CA GLN A 238 -6.58 -10.69 -3.68
C GLN A 238 -5.80 -11.49 -2.63
N PRO A 239 -6.45 -12.39 -1.88
CA PRO A 239 -5.74 -13.27 -0.97
C PRO A 239 -4.91 -14.31 -1.76
N PRO A 240 -3.73 -14.70 -1.27
CA PRO A 240 -2.98 -15.78 -1.89
C PRO A 240 -3.74 -17.11 -1.80
N PRO A 241 -3.66 -17.98 -2.83
CA PRO A 241 -4.47 -19.20 -2.93
C PRO A 241 -4.09 -20.30 -1.91
N TRP A 242 -2.93 -20.16 -1.26
CA TRP A 242 -2.35 -21.16 -0.36
C TRP A 242 -2.44 -20.79 1.12
N THR A 243 -3.41 -19.98 1.54
CA THR A 243 -3.48 -19.53 2.92
C THR A 243 -4.26 -20.45 3.85
N GLY A 244 -3.54 -20.99 4.85
CA GLY A 244 -4.06 -21.25 6.19
C GLY A 244 -3.68 -20.15 7.20
N VAL A 245 -2.95 -19.12 6.78
CA VAL A 245 -2.45 -18.05 7.64
C VAL A 245 -3.50 -16.95 7.74
N ARG A 246 -3.84 -16.54 8.96
CA ARG A 246 -4.70 -15.38 9.20
C ARG A 246 -3.94 -14.12 8.75
N LEU A 247 -4.26 -13.64 7.54
CA LEU A 247 -3.71 -12.39 7.02
C LEU A 247 -4.42 -11.22 7.73
N ALA A 248 -3.86 -10.76 8.84
CA ALA A 248 -4.35 -9.56 9.49
C ALA A 248 -4.07 -8.35 8.61
N GLY A 249 -5.13 -7.70 8.13
CA GLY A 249 -5.07 -6.50 7.29
C GLY A 249 -4.58 -6.74 5.85
N GLY A 250 -4.88 -5.81 4.96
CA GLY A 250 -4.34 -5.77 3.61
C GLY A 250 -2.90 -5.20 3.59
N PRO A 251 -2.15 -5.39 2.50
CA PRO A 251 -0.77 -4.95 2.38
C PRO A 251 -0.61 -3.42 2.33
N GLY A 252 -1.70 -2.69 2.30
CA GLY A 252 -1.72 -1.28 1.94
C GLY A 252 -1.03 -0.30 2.91
N ALA A 253 -0.66 -0.70 4.13
CA ALA A 253 0.07 0.16 5.06
C ALA A 253 1.59 -0.06 5.05
N LEU A 254 2.07 -1.05 4.30
CA LEU A 254 3.48 -1.35 4.28
C LEU A 254 4.28 -0.24 3.57
N PRO A 255 5.43 0.16 4.11
CA PRO A 255 6.39 0.99 3.39
C PRO A 255 6.77 0.37 2.05
N ALA A 256 7.24 1.18 1.11
CA ALA A 256 7.60 0.75 -0.25
C ALA A 256 8.76 -0.26 -0.30
N SER A 257 9.43 -0.49 0.81
CA SER A 257 10.54 -1.44 0.95
C SER A 257 10.52 -2.09 2.32
N GLY A 258 11.07 -3.30 2.40
CA GLY A 258 11.21 -4.08 3.64
C GLY A 258 10.67 -5.49 3.48
N ILE A 259 10.93 -6.32 4.49
CA ILE A 259 10.40 -7.68 4.62
C ILE A 259 9.53 -7.67 5.87
N PHE A 260 8.30 -8.08 5.70
CA PHE A 260 7.27 -8.05 6.75
C PHE A 260 6.72 -9.45 6.98
N PRO A 261 7.25 -10.21 7.97
CA PRO A 261 6.74 -11.52 8.33
C PRO A 261 5.25 -11.45 8.67
N VAL A 262 4.47 -12.42 8.22
CA VAL A 262 3.03 -12.51 8.45
C VAL A 262 2.74 -13.51 9.55
N GLY A 263 1.76 -13.22 10.39
CA GLY A 263 1.36 -14.09 11.50
C GLY A 263 1.97 -13.72 12.86
N HIS A 264 2.92 -12.80 12.88
CA HIS A 264 3.55 -12.27 14.10
C HIS A 264 3.15 -10.82 14.39
N ASP A 265 2.18 -10.29 13.64
CA ASP A 265 1.69 -8.93 13.79
C ASP A 265 0.84 -8.79 15.06
N LEU A 266 0.97 -7.64 15.71
CA LEU A 266 0.10 -7.28 16.84
C LEU A 266 -1.31 -7.02 16.30
N GLN A 267 -2.29 -7.72 16.87
CA GLN A 267 -3.68 -7.60 16.41
C GLN A 267 -4.35 -6.36 17.00
N LEU A 268 -4.70 -5.41 16.14
CA LEU A 268 -5.53 -4.26 16.50
C LEU A 268 -7.00 -4.70 16.62
N LEU A 269 -7.62 -4.41 17.77
CA LEU A 269 -9.00 -4.78 18.09
C LEU A 269 -10.01 -3.67 17.76
N THR A 270 -9.55 -2.41 17.70
CA THR A 270 -10.40 -1.24 17.47
C THR A 270 -10.36 -0.79 16.02
N PRO A 271 -11.40 -0.11 15.51
CA PRO A 271 -11.37 0.54 14.21
C PRO A 271 -10.24 1.57 14.13
N MET A 272 -9.63 1.72 12.97
CA MET A 272 -8.50 2.64 12.76
C MET A 272 -8.89 4.11 12.86
N GLY A 273 -10.15 4.45 12.64
CA GLY A 273 -10.69 5.81 12.73
C GLY A 273 -10.67 6.59 11.41
N GLY A 274 -11.54 7.62 11.30
CA GLY A 274 -11.57 8.52 10.15
C GLY A 274 -12.42 8.04 8.96
N GLN A 275 -13.44 7.20 9.20
CA GLN A 275 -14.47 6.89 8.18
C GLN A 275 -15.59 7.91 8.21
#